data_f0e55e8837478f32f0a7b12e4ae68dfc
#
_entry.id   f0e55e8837478f32f0a7b12e4ae68dfc
#
_cell.length_a   1.000
_cell.length_b   1.000
_cell.length_c   1.000
_cell.angle_alpha   90.00
_cell.angle_beta   90.00
_cell.angle_gamma   90.00
#
_symmetry.space_group_name_H-M   'P 1'
#
loop_
_entity.id
_entity.type
_entity.pdbx_description
1 polymer ?
#
loop_
_entity_poly.entity_id
_entity_poly.type
_entity_poly.pdbx_seq_one_letter_code
_entity_poly.pdbx_strand_id
1 'polypeptide(L)'
;MPYTLWFQKAGKEALGLVGGKNASLGELIRADIPVPPGFSVTTEAYDEFLIEGGIKERIEKILSPMDLQDVASLENASKTIRELIRITPMPKRIEDDICSNYEALAQVCEVPDIPVAVRSSATAEDLPGASFAGQQDTFLWVRGCDEILEKVKLCMSSLFTSRAISYRIKMGFPHEKVLISVGVQKIVDARAAGVMFTLDPLNGDPSKVVIEGNWGLGETVVSGQVNPDKFVVDKVTKEIQRTISQKWTECIFDPEKGMVCHLDIPHERQEVQCIEDNEIHELARYAKKIEEYYGSPQDIEWAIEKHKPFPLNIFMLQSRPETVWSQQKKEPILGKKSAYDLLMDKALQRIKIPS
;
A
#
# COMPACT_ATOMS: atom_id res chain seq x y z
N MET A 1 19.78 13.14 12.41
CA MET A 1 19.50 12.22 11.28
C MET A 1 18.78 13.00 10.16
N PRO A 2 18.68 12.50 8.93
CA PRO A 2 18.01 13.24 7.85
C PRO A 2 16.49 13.30 8.08
N TYR A 3 15.85 14.43 7.78
CA TYR A 3 14.39 14.57 7.85
C TYR A 3 13.69 13.97 6.64
N THR A 4 14.42 13.78 5.53
CA THR A 4 13.94 13.11 4.34
C THR A 4 14.89 12.00 3.89
N LEU A 5 14.38 10.98 3.22
CA LEU A 5 15.16 9.87 2.68
C LEU A 5 14.55 9.40 1.35
N TRP A 6 15.33 9.41 0.28
CA TRP A 6 14.90 8.90 -1.02
C TRP A 6 14.61 7.39 -0.99
N PHE A 7 13.59 6.93 -1.75
CA PHE A 7 13.18 5.52 -1.75
C PHE A 7 14.32 4.56 -2.10
N GLN A 8 15.25 4.95 -2.98
CA GLN A 8 16.42 4.14 -3.32
C GLN A 8 17.32 3.80 -2.12
N LYS A 9 17.23 4.60 -1.05
CA LYS A 9 17.98 4.41 0.20
C LYS A 9 17.10 3.85 1.34
N ALA A 10 15.80 3.67 1.10
CA ALA A 10 14.80 3.29 2.08
C ALA A 10 14.49 1.78 2.01
N GLY A 11 15.42 0.92 2.41
CA GLY A 11 15.20 -0.54 2.47
C GLY A 11 14.72 -1.03 3.83
N LYS A 12 14.70 -2.35 4.02
CA LYS A 12 14.28 -3.01 5.27
C LYS A 12 15.03 -2.50 6.51
N GLU A 13 16.30 -2.15 6.35
CA GLU A 13 17.15 -1.58 7.41
C GLU A 13 16.67 -0.20 7.88
N ALA A 14 15.94 0.52 7.04
CA ALA A 14 15.38 1.84 7.34
C ALA A 14 13.92 1.77 7.82
N LEU A 15 13.34 0.59 8.05
CA LEU A 15 11.92 0.40 8.41
C LEU A 15 11.50 1.28 9.58
N GLY A 16 12.30 1.38 10.63
CA GLY A 16 12.03 2.26 11.77
C GLY A 16 12.02 3.75 11.44
N LEU A 17 12.68 4.15 10.35
CA LEU A 17 12.82 5.53 9.91
C LEU A 17 11.78 5.93 8.85
N VAL A 18 11.36 4.99 7.98
CA VAL A 18 10.50 5.29 6.84
C VAL A 18 9.15 4.58 6.85
N GLY A 19 8.92 3.67 7.82
CA GLY A 19 7.70 2.85 7.89
C GLY A 19 7.65 1.73 6.84
N GLY A 20 6.66 0.85 6.96
CA GLY A 20 6.55 -0.37 6.16
C GLY A 20 6.38 -0.11 4.67
N LYS A 21 5.44 0.75 4.27
CA LYS A 21 5.16 1.05 2.86
C LYS A 21 6.36 1.63 2.13
N ASN A 22 7.02 2.63 2.71
CA ASN A 22 8.16 3.27 2.07
C ASN A 22 9.39 2.35 2.03
N ALA A 23 9.61 1.53 3.06
CA ALA A 23 10.65 0.51 3.06
C ALA A 23 10.41 -0.53 1.95
N SER A 24 9.15 -0.94 1.75
CA SER A 24 8.78 -1.84 0.65
C SER A 24 9.05 -1.25 -0.73
N LEU A 25 8.80 0.05 -0.95
CA LEU A 25 9.16 0.72 -2.21
C LEU A 25 10.68 0.68 -2.46
N GLY A 26 11.48 0.90 -1.44
CA GLY A 26 12.94 0.77 -1.54
C GLY A 26 13.40 -0.64 -1.87
N GLU A 27 12.79 -1.66 -1.29
CA GLU A 27 13.05 -3.06 -1.61
C GLU A 27 12.66 -3.41 -3.04
N LEU A 28 11.52 -2.91 -3.54
CA LEU A 28 11.12 -3.10 -4.94
C LEU A 28 12.16 -2.49 -5.91
N ILE A 29 12.66 -1.29 -5.60
CA ILE A 29 13.71 -0.65 -6.40
C ILE A 29 15.00 -1.50 -6.41
N ARG A 30 15.41 -2.04 -5.26
CA ARG A 30 16.58 -2.95 -5.15
C ARG A 30 16.39 -4.26 -5.92
N ALA A 31 15.14 -4.72 -6.01
CA ALA A 31 14.77 -5.87 -6.82
C ALA A 31 14.66 -5.53 -8.31
N ASP A 32 15.05 -4.33 -8.74
CA ASP A 32 14.95 -3.87 -10.12
C ASP A 32 13.51 -3.99 -10.65
N ILE A 33 12.55 -3.50 -9.85
CA ILE A 33 11.14 -3.38 -10.17
C ILE A 33 10.83 -1.88 -10.39
N PRO A 34 10.08 -1.52 -11.46
CA PRO A 34 9.73 -0.14 -11.73
C PRO A 34 8.84 0.45 -10.63
N VAL A 35 9.34 1.45 -9.94
CA VAL A 35 8.65 2.23 -8.91
C VAL A 35 8.73 3.70 -9.27
N PRO A 36 7.64 4.48 -9.19
CA PRO A 36 7.72 5.92 -9.39
C PRO A 36 8.69 6.55 -8.38
N PRO A 37 9.55 7.48 -8.79
CA PRO A 37 10.51 8.11 -7.88
C PRO A 37 9.81 8.92 -6.80
N GLY A 38 10.50 9.08 -5.67
CA GLY A 38 10.01 9.81 -4.51
C GLY A 38 10.92 9.70 -3.31
N PHE A 39 10.49 10.29 -2.22
CA PHE A 39 11.20 10.30 -0.95
C PHE A 39 10.23 10.14 0.23
N SER A 40 10.77 9.76 1.37
CA SER A 40 10.08 9.66 2.66
C SER A 40 10.39 10.87 3.52
N VAL A 41 9.39 11.51 4.12
CA VAL A 41 9.56 12.33 5.32
C VAL A 41 9.65 11.37 6.49
N THR A 42 10.74 11.41 7.25
CA THR A 42 11.11 10.36 8.20
C THR A 42 10.37 10.43 9.53
N THR A 43 10.43 9.37 10.33
CA THR A 43 9.93 9.36 11.70
C THR A 43 10.67 10.35 12.60
N GLU A 44 11.93 10.67 12.30
CA GLU A 44 12.69 11.71 12.98
C GLU A 44 12.09 13.10 12.75
N ALA A 45 11.68 13.38 11.50
CA ALA A 45 10.98 14.62 11.19
C ALA A 45 9.65 14.72 11.96
N TYR A 46 8.93 13.61 12.10
CA TYR A 46 7.69 13.56 12.87
C TYR A 46 7.94 13.82 14.37
N ASP A 47 8.90 13.14 15.00
CA ASP A 47 9.20 13.31 16.43
C ASP A 47 9.69 14.72 16.72
N GLU A 48 10.59 15.25 15.89
CA GLU A 48 11.09 16.62 15.98
C GLU A 48 9.96 17.66 15.84
N PHE A 49 9.05 17.46 14.88
CA PHE A 49 7.87 18.31 14.71
C PHE A 49 7.01 18.35 15.99
N LEU A 50 6.79 17.21 16.64
CA LEU A 50 6.02 17.17 17.88
C LEU A 50 6.74 17.86 19.04
N ILE A 51 8.07 17.74 19.13
CA ILE A 51 8.90 18.31 20.19
C ILE A 51 8.99 19.83 20.03
N GLU A 52 9.44 20.30 18.86
CA GLU A 52 9.61 21.75 18.61
C GLU A 52 8.28 22.50 18.55
N GLY A 53 7.24 21.86 18.06
CA GLY A 53 5.88 22.40 18.11
C GLY A 53 5.29 22.47 19.53
N GLY A 54 5.95 21.90 20.52
CA GLY A 54 5.49 21.89 21.92
C GLY A 54 4.17 21.13 22.11
N ILE A 55 3.86 20.18 21.21
CA ILE A 55 2.58 19.49 21.21
C ILE A 55 2.67 18.06 21.74
N LYS A 56 3.86 17.47 21.87
CA LYS A 56 4.06 16.09 22.31
C LYS A 56 3.43 15.84 23.68
N GLU A 57 3.79 16.60 24.69
CA GLU A 57 3.23 16.48 26.05
C GLU A 57 1.72 16.77 26.12
N ARG A 58 1.22 17.65 25.24
CA ARG A 58 -0.23 17.95 25.17
C ARG A 58 -1.00 16.77 24.63
N ILE A 59 -0.47 16.08 23.62
CA ILE A 59 -1.05 14.85 23.06
C ILE A 59 -1.07 13.75 24.12
N GLU A 60 0.03 13.55 24.84
CA GLU A 60 0.12 12.57 25.94
C GLU A 60 -0.92 12.82 27.02
N LYS A 61 -1.10 14.10 27.43
CA LYS A 61 -2.12 14.48 28.42
C LYS A 61 -3.56 14.22 27.95
N ILE A 62 -3.84 14.42 26.65
CA ILE A 62 -5.17 14.16 26.08
C ILE A 62 -5.44 12.65 26.05
N LEU A 63 -4.43 11.83 25.77
CA LEU A 63 -4.57 10.37 25.65
C LEU A 63 -4.52 9.63 26.99
N SER A 64 -3.90 10.19 28.04
CA SER A 64 -3.63 9.54 29.32
C SER A 64 -4.89 9.05 30.09
N PRO A 65 -6.04 9.76 30.09
CA PRO A 65 -7.22 9.36 30.87
C PRO A 65 -8.27 8.57 30.07
N MET A 66 -7.95 7.98 28.91
CA MET A 66 -8.99 7.50 27.98
C MET A 66 -9.59 6.15 28.38
N ASP A 67 -10.93 6.13 28.51
CA ASP A 67 -11.73 4.91 28.59
C ASP A 67 -12.24 4.55 27.16
N LEU A 68 -11.98 3.32 26.72
CA LEU A 68 -12.44 2.80 25.42
C LEU A 68 -14.00 2.69 25.33
N GLN A 69 -14.70 2.69 26.45
CA GLN A 69 -16.16 2.62 26.47
C GLN A 69 -16.81 3.99 26.22
N ASP A 70 -16.06 5.09 26.40
CA ASP A 70 -16.52 6.45 26.11
C ASP A 70 -16.14 6.86 24.67
N VAL A 71 -17.01 6.49 23.72
CA VAL A 71 -16.84 6.82 22.30
C VAL A 71 -16.78 8.35 22.07
N ALA A 72 -17.55 9.12 22.83
CA ALA A 72 -17.58 10.58 22.67
C ALA A 72 -16.24 11.22 23.10
N SER A 73 -15.66 10.75 24.23
CA SER A 73 -14.35 11.18 24.66
C SER A 73 -13.26 10.82 23.64
N LEU A 74 -13.32 9.62 23.07
CA LEU A 74 -12.39 9.16 22.03
C LEU A 74 -12.46 10.02 20.77
N GLU A 75 -13.66 10.34 20.28
CA GLU A 75 -13.85 11.21 19.12
C GLU A 75 -13.36 12.64 19.38
N ASN A 76 -13.66 13.18 20.56
CA ASN A 76 -13.20 14.51 20.96
C ASN A 76 -11.67 14.58 21.05
N ALA A 77 -11.02 13.58 21.65
CA ALA A 77 -9.57 13.48 21.72
C ALA A 77 -8.95 13.40 20.32
N SER A 78 -9.49 12.54 19.44
CA SER A 78 -9.08 12.43 18.06
C SER A 78 -9.14 13.79 17.33
N LYS A 79 -10.29 14.45 17.40
CA LYS A 79 -10.50 15.76 16.77
C LYS A 79 -9.51 16.81 17.30
N THR A 80 -9.35 16.86 18.62
CA THR A 80 -8.47 17.85 19.27
C THR A 80 -7.02 17.65 18.89
N ILE A 81 -6.53 16.40 18.89
CA ILE A 81 -5.13 16.11 18.55
C ILE A 81 -4.88 16.36 17.06
N ARG A 82 -5.76 15.93 16.19
CA ARG A 82 -5.62 16.14 14.74
C ARG A 82 -5.61 17.62 14.40
N GLU A 83 -6.48 18.42 15.01
CA GLU A 83 -6.48 19.86 14.83
C GLU A 83 -5.19 20.50 15.36
N LEU A 84 -4.70 20.06 16.52
CA LEU A 84 -3.45 20.55 17.11
C LEU A 84 -2.27 20.32 16.15
N ILE A 85 -2.16 19.14 15.55
CA ILE A 85 -1.13 18.82 14.56
C ILE A 85 -1.30 19.72 13.32
N ARG A 86 -2.52 19.90 12.84
CA ARG A 86 -2.82 20.68 11.65
C ARG A 86 -2.40 22.13 11.76
N ILE A 87 -2.70 22.78 12.91
CA ILE A 87 -2.42 24.22 13.11
C ILE A 87 -0.99 24.49 13.53
N THR A 88 -0.26 23.49 14.02
CA THR A 88 1.14 23.69 14.47
C THR A 88 2.04 23.96 13.24
N PRO A 89 2.84 25.04 13.27
CA PRO A 89 3.79 25.31 12.20
C PRO A 89 4.83 24.20 12.06
N MET A 90 5.21 23.86 10.84
CA MET A 90 6.34 22.96 10.59
C MET A 90 7.65 23.68 10.96
N PRO A 91 8.58 23.05 11.69
CA PRO A 91 9.90 23.62 11.92
C PRO A 91 10.63 23.93 10.61
N LYS A 92 11.21 25.13 10.50
CA LYS A 92 11.77 25.62 9.23
C LYS A 92 12.77 24.68 8.57
N ARG A 93 13.61 24.01 9.37
CA ARG A 93 14.60 23.04 8.86
C ARG A 93 13.97 21.79 8.24
N ILE A 94 12.82 21.35 8.74
CA ILE A 94 12.06 20.21 8.19
C ILE A 94 11.35 20.67 6.91
N GLU A 95 10.74 21.85 6.93
CA GLU A 95 10.12 22.48 5.77
C GLU A 95 11.12 22.63 4.62
N ASP A 96 12.31 23.22 4.89
CA ASP A 96 13.35 23.43 3.89
C ASP A 96 13.85 22.09 3.29
N ASP A 97 13.98 21.04 4.11
CA ASP A 97 14.43 19.72 3.63
C ASP A 97 13.35 19.06 2.74
N ILE A 98 12.07 19.14 3.11
CA ILE A 98 10.96 18.63 2.30
C ILE A 98 10.87 19.38 0.97
N CYS A 99 10.89 20.71 0.99
CA CYS A 99 10.78 21.53 -0.22
C CYS A 99 11.96 21.31 -1.16
N SER A 100 13.20 21.26 -0.64
CA SER A 100 14.38 20.99 -1.45
C SER A 100 14.33 19.61 -2.13
N ASN A 101 13.82 18.57 -1.43
CA ASN A 101 13.69 17.25 -2.02
C ASN A 101 12.52 17.18 -3.02
N TYR A 102 11.45 17.96 -2.85
CA TYR A 102 10.39 18.08 -3.85
C TYR A 102 10.91 18.77 -5.12
N GLU A 103 11.68 19.84 -5.01
CA GLU A 103 12.33 20.49 -6.15
C GLU A 103 13.30 19.54 -6.86
N ALA A 104 14.10 18.77 -6.11
CA ALA A 104 14.97 17.76 -6.68
C ALA A 104 14.19 16.65 -7.39
N LEU A 105 13.03 16.23 -6.87
CA LEU A 105 12.15 15.27 -7.52
C LEU A 105 11.60 15.81 -8.85
N ALA A 106 11.18 17.09 -8.88
CA ALA A 106 10.74 17.76 -10.10
C ALA A 106 11.85 17.82 -11.15
N GLN A 107 13.11 18.10 -10.74
CA GLN A 107 14.27 18.10 -11.63
C GLN A 107 14.57 16.69 -12.18
N VAL A 108 14.60 15.66 -11.33
CA VAL A 108 14.86 14.27 -11.75
C VAL A 108 13.80 13.77 -12.73
N CYS A 109 12.56 14.21 -12.58
CA CYS A 109 11.45 13.83 -13.46
C CYS A 109 11.29 14.77 -14.69
N GLU A 110 12.05 15.86 -14.77
CA GLU A 110 11.95 16.89 -15.82
C GLU A 110 10.52 17.49 -15.93
N VAL A 111 9.79 17.55 -14.81
CA VAL A 111 8.41 18.05 -14.74
C VAL A 111 8.36 19.16 -13.69
N PRO A 112 8.24 20.43 -14.10
CA PRO A 112 8.03 21.55 -13.16
C PRO A 112 6.73 21.32 -12.37
N ASP A 113 6.74 21.68 -11.07
CA ASP A 113 5.57 21.53 -10.19
C ASP A 113 4.91 20.13 -10.31
N ILE A 114 5.76 19.12 -10.19
CA ILE A 114 5.38 17.71 -10.40
C ILE A 114 4.25 17.28 -9.46
N PRO A 115 3.15 16.70 -9.98
CA PRO A 115 2.11 16.16 -9.11
C PRO A 115 2.61 14.92 -8.37
N VAL A 116 2.32 14.85 -7.07
CA VAL A 116 2.73 13.75 -6.20
C VAL A 116 1.55 13.16 -5.45
N ALA A 117 1.71 11.91 -5.02
CA ALA A 117 0.91 11.27 -4.00
C ALA A 117 1.61 11.45 -2.65
N VAL A 118 0.89 11.92 -1.63
CA VAL A 118 1.37 12.04 -0.25
C VAL A 118 0.68 10.98 0.58
N ARG A 119 1.45 9.98 1.08
CA ARG A 119 0.92 8.74 1.68
C ARG A 119 1.54 8.48 3.04
N SER A 120 0.73 8.17 4.03
CA SER A 120 1.21 7.76 5.35
C SER A 120 1.87 6.36 5.32
N SER A 121 2.92 6.17 6.12
CA SER A 121 3.67 4.93 6.28
C SER A 121 4.07 4.76 7.76
N ALA A 122 3.25 4.06 8.53
CA ALA A 122 3.53 3.84 9.94
C ALA A 122 4.54 2.71 10.17
N THR A 123 5.28 2.80 11.28
CA THR A 123 6.26 1.77 11.66
C THR A 123 5.63 0.47 12.16
N ALA A 124 4.35 0.52 12.53
CA ALA A 124 3.60 -0.61 13.09
C ALA A 124 2.50 -1.12 12.16
N GLU A 125 2.47 -0.73 10.88
CA GLU A 125 1.35 -1.02 9.97
C GLU A 125 1.20 -2.50 9.64
N ASP A 126 2.31 -3.23 9.47
CA ASP A 126 2.36 -4.62 9.02
C ASP A 126 2.91 -5.57 10.10
N LEU A 127 2.71 -5.27 11.37
CA LEU A 127 3.13 -6.18 12.44
C LEU A 127 2.27 -7.46 12.45
N PRO A 128 2.86 -8.64 12.70
CA PRO A 128 2.12 -9.89 12.82
C PRO A 128 1.02 -9.78 13.88
N GLY A 129 -0.24 -9.94 13.48
CA GLY A 129 -1.41 -9.83 14.36
C GLY A 129 -1.91 -8.41 14.60
N ALA A 130 -1.30 -7.39 13.99
CA ALA A 130 -1.71 -6.00 14.08
C ALA A 130 -1.87 -5.42 12.66
N SER A 131 -3.10 -5.25 12.19
CA SER A 131 -3.39 -4.62 10.89
C SER A 131 -3.97 -3.23 11.10
N PHE A 132 -3.20 -2.21 10.76
CA PHE A 132 -3.67 -0.83 10.62
C PHE A 132 -4.20 -0.55 9.19
N ALA A 133 -4.48 -1.60 8.41
CA ALA A 133 -4.95 -1.47 7.04
C ALA A 133 -6.20 -0.58 6.95
N GLY A 134 -6.21 0.34 5.98
CA GLY A 134 -7.33 1.25 5.72
C GLY A 134 -7.54 2.35 6.77
N GLN A 135 -6.57 2.63 7.63
CA GLN A 135 -6.66 3.67 8.66
C GLN A 135 -5.81 4.91 8.37
N GLN A 136 -5.15 4.94 7.22
CA GLN A 136 -4.14 5.93 6.89
C GLN A 136 -4.54 6.75 5.67
N ASP A 137 -4.25 8.06 5.74
CA ASP A 137 -4.63 9.00 4.70
C ASP A 137 -3.67 8.92 3.49
N THR A 138 -4.24 9.04 2.29
CA THR A 138 -3.53 9.21 1.03
C THR A 138 -4.12 10.40 0.29
N PHE A 139 -3.27 11.32 -0.14
CA PHE A 139 -3.65 12.48 -0.93
C PHE A 139 -3.03 12.37 -2.31
N LEU A 140 -3.85 12.43 -3.34
CA LEU A 140 -3.44 12.29 -4.73
C LEU A 140 -3.39 13.64 -5.41
N TRP A 141 -2.46 13.78 -6.36
CA TRP A 141 -2.33 14.96 -7.21
C TRP A 141 -1.98 16.26 -6.48
N VAL A 142 -1.20 16.15 -5.41
CA VAL A 142 -0.71 17.28 -4.62
C VAL A 142 0.40 18.01 -5.39
N ARG A 143 0.40 19.34 -5.38
CA ARG A 143 1.39 20.18 -6.08
C ARG A 143 1.88 21.33 -5.20
N GLY A 144 3.12 21.72 -5.44
CA GLY A 144 3.74 22.82 -4.70
C GLY A 144 4.10 22.48 -3.26
N CYS A 145 5.13 23.13 -2.74
CA CYS A 145 5.66 22.83 -1.40
C CYS A 145 4.65 23.07 -0.29
N ASP A 146 3.90 24.17 -0.35
CA ASP A 146 2.94 24.54 0.71
C ASP A 146 1.85 23.48 0.87
N GLU A 147 1.29 22.97 -0.24
CA GLU A 147 0.28 21.93 -0.20
C GLU A 147 0.88 20.61 0.30
N ILE A 148 2.10 20.25 -0.14
CA ILE A 148 2.80 19.06 0.35
C ILE A 148 2.98 19.11 1.86
N LEU A 149 3.43 20.23 2.41
CA LEU A 149 3.60 20.42 3.86
C LEU A 149 2.26 20.27 4.61
N GLU A 150 1.17 20.80 4.05
CA GLU A 150 -0.17 20.58 4.61
C GLU A 150 -0.56 19.11 4.62
N LYS A 151 -0.40 18.40 3.49
CA LYS A 151 -0.75 16.98 3.39
C LYS A 151 0.15 16.09 4.25
N VAL A 152 1.43 16.44 4.40
CA VAL A 152 2.35 15.76 5.34
C VAL A 152 1.82 15.85 6.77
N LYS A 153 1.40 17.04 7.24
CA LYS A 153 0.79 17.19 8.57
C LYS A 153 -0.52 16.39 8.70
N LEU A 154 -1.35 16.37 7.65
CA LEU A 154 -2.58 15.56 7.65
C LEU A 154 -2.26 14.07 7.75
N CYS A 155 -1.28 13.55 6.99
CA CYS A 155 -0.79 12.18 7.13
C CYS A 155 -0.29 11.89 8.55
N MET A 156 0.52 12.79 9.14
CA MET A 156 0.98 12.66 10.53
C MET A 156 -0.20 12.58 11.51
N SER A 157 -1.25 13.37 11.27
CA SER A 157 -2.46 13.39 12.10
C SER A 157 -3.28 12.09 12.03
N SER A 158 -3.12 11.29 10.95
CA SER A 158 -3.86 10.04 10.78
C SER A 158 -3.58 8.98 11.84
N LEU A 159 -2.43 9.05 12.51
CA LEU A 159 -2.16 8.24 13.70
C LEU A 159 -3.16 8.44 14.85
N PHE A 160 -3.88 9.55 14.85
CA PHE A 160 -4.81 9.96 15.92
C PHE A 160 -6.27 9.95 15.48
N THR A 161 -6.62 9.16 14.45
CA THR A 161 -8.04 8.83 14.20
C THR A 161 -8.59 8.05 15.40
N SER A 162 -9.88 8.19 15.70
CA SER A 162 -10.55 7.46 16.80
C SER A 162 -10.28 5.95 16.71
N ARG A 163 -10.32 5.42 15.49
CA ARG A 163 -10.02 4.01 15.20
C ARG A 163 -8.58 3.64 15.53
N ALA A 164 -7.59 4.47 15.12
CA ALA A 164 -6.17 4.21 15.39
C ALA A 164 -5.84 4.31 16.89
N ILE A 165 -6.42 5.27 17.60
CA ILE A 165 -6.28 5.40 19.06
C ILE A 165 -6.87 4.16 19.76
N SER A 166 -8.13 3.82 19.46
CA SER A 166 -8.83 2.67 20.04
C SER A 166 -8.06 1.36 19.79
N TYR A 167 -7.54 1.18 18.59
CA TYR A 167 -6.77 -0.02 18.24
C TYR A 167 -5.49 -0.14 19.08
N ARG A 168 -4.69 0.95 19.20
CA ARG A 168 -3.47 0.94 20.03
C ARG A 168 -3.76 0.61 21.49
N ILE A 169 -4.81 1.20 22.06
CA ILE A 169 -5.19 0.91 23.46
C ILE A 169 -5.61 -0.56 23.61
N LYS A 170 -6.43 -1.10 22.71
CA LYS A 170 -6.87 -2.51 22.73
C LYS A 170 -5.70 -3.49 22.64
N MET A 171 -4.70 -3.17 21.85
CA MET A 171 -3.52 -4.01 21.65
C MET A 171 -2.42 -3.76 22.67
N GLY A 172 -2.58 -2.80 23.59
CA GLY A 172 -1.58 -2.44 24.58
C GLY A 172 -0.32 -1.77 24.01
N PHE A 173 -0.42 -1.16 22.82
CA PHE A 173 0.69 -0.41 22.24
C PHE A 173 0.79 0.98 22.84
N PRO A 174 1.94 1.35 23.46
CA PRO A 174 2.19 2.72 23.90
C PRO A 174 2.11 3.68 22.71
N HIS A 175 1.37 4.78 22.88
CA HIS A 175 1.15 5.76 21.80
C HIS A 175 2.46 6.35 21.26
N GLU A 176 3.42 6.60 22.15
CA GLU A 176 4.73 7.18 21.83
C GLU A 176 5.67 6.24 21.06
N LYS A 177 5.38 4.92 21.01
CA LYS A 177 6.18 3.94 20.27
C LYS A 177 5.72 3.74 18.82
N VAL A 178 4.55 4.25 18.47
CA VAL A 178 4.03 4.14 17.11
C VAL A 178 4.35 5.43 16.38
N LEU A 179 5.34 5.37 15.51
CA LEU A 179 5.81 6.51 14.72
C LEU A 179 5.26 6.43 13.29
N ILE A 180 5.27 7.56 12.60
CA ILE A 180 4.83 7.68 11.21
C ILE A 180 5.87 8.39 10.36
N SER A 181 6.07 7.86 9.19
CA SER A 181 6.74 8.49 8.06
C SER A 181 5.70 8.84 7.00
N VAL A 182 6.02 9.75 6.10
CA VAL A 182 5.14 10.14 5.00
C VAL A 182 5.89 10.02 3.68
N GLY A 183 5.38 9.20 2.76
CA GLY A 183 5.92 9.09 1.41
C GLY A 183 5.41 10.23 0.53
N VAL A 184 6.33 10.89 -0.18
CA VAL A 184 6.05 11.86 -1.24
C VAL A 184 6.53 11.24 -2.54
N GLN A 185 5.62 10.77 -3.37
CA GLN A 185 5.91 9.96 -4.55
C GLN A 185 5.33 10.59 -5.81
N LYS A 186 6.10 10.63 -6.91
CA LYS A 186 5.55 11.02 -8.22
C LYS A 186 4.26 10.24 -8.49
N ILE A 187 3.17 10.94 -8.78
CA ILE A 187 1.94 10.27 -9.18
C ILE A 187 2.07 9.71 -10.60
N VAL A 188 1.48 8.55 -10.83
CA VAL A 188 1.33 7.97 -12.17
C VAL A 188 0.01 8.48 -12.74
N ASP A 189 0.04 9.21 -13.84
CA ASP A 189 -1.19 9.54 -14.59
C ASP A 189 -1.70 8.27 -15.28
N ALA A 190 -2.44 7.48 -14.51
CA ALA A 190 -2.79 6.14 -14.88
C ALA A 190 -3.89 6.09 -15.95
N ARG A 191 -3.65 5.34 -17.04
CA ARG A 191 -4.68 4.87 -17.96
C ARG A 191 -5.53 3.77 -17.32
N ALA A 192 -4.87 2.88 -16.59
CA ALA A 192 -5.46 1.81 -15.80
C ALA A 192 -4.60 1.55 -14.56
N ALA A 193 -5.22 1.13 -13.48
CA ALA A 193 -4.54 0.76 -12.25
C ALA A 193 -5.37 -0.26 -11.47
N GLY A 194 -4.73 -0.92 -10.50
CA GLY A 194 -5.40 -1.93 -9.72
C GLY A 194 -4.48 -2.65 -8.73
N VAL A 195 -4.88 -3.86 -8.41
CA VAL A 195 -4.16 -4.75 -7.50
C VAL A 195 -3.83 -6.07 -8.19
N MET A 196 -2.80 -6.76 -7.74
CA MET A 196 -2.51 -8.14 -8.14
C MET A 196 -2.00 -8.96 -6.98
N PHE A 197 -2.35 -10.23 -6.99
CA PHE A 197 -1.97 -11.21 -5.98
C PHE A 197 -1.09 -12.28 -6.61
N THR A 198 -0.03 -12.68 -5.92
CA THR A 198 0.86 -13.74 -6.39
C THR A 198 0.36 -15.15 -6.05
N LEU A 199 -0.85 -15.26 -5.58
CA LEU A 199 -1.64 -16.49 -5.46
C LEU A 199 -3.11 -16.17 -5.78
N ASP A 200 -3.95 -17.19 -5.95
CA ASP A 200 -5.39 -16.95 -6.06
C ASP A 200 -5.98 -16.65 -4.65
N PRO A 201 -6.46 -15.42 -4.40
CA PRO A 201 -6.97 -15.03 -3.09
C PRO A 201 -8.26 -15.76 -2.69
N LEU A 202 -8.95 -16.45 -3.62
CA LEU A 202 -10.17 -17.18 -3.32
C LEU A 202 -9.89 -18.59 -2.76
N ASN A 203 -8.83 -19.25 -3.22
CA ASN A 203 -8.56 -20.66 -2.89
C ASN A 203 -7.12 -20.93 -2.44
N GLY A 204 -6.24 -19.91 -2.47
CA GLY A 204 -4.84 -20.01 -2.07
C GLY A 204 -3.93 -20.73 -3.09
N ASP A 205 -4.36 -20.90 -4.36
CA ASP A 205 -3.56 -21.57 -5.38
C ASP A 205 -2.28 -20.76 -5.72
N PRO A 206 -1.08 -21.23 -5.34
CA PRO A 206 0.17 -20.51 -5.57
C PRO A 206 0.64 -20.57 -7.03
N SER A 207 0.00 -21.39 -7.89
CA SER A 207 0.33 -21.49 -9.32
C SER A 207 -0.19 -20.32 -10.14
N LYS A 208 -1.00 -19.45 -9.56
CA LYS A 208 -1.68 -18.34 -10.24
C LYS A 208 -1.15 -16.99 -9.83
N VAL A 209 -1.25 -16.01 -10.75
CA VAL A 209 -1.26 -14.58 -10.48
C VAL A 209 -2.65 -14.08 -10.82
N VAL A 210 -3.29 -13.41 -9.87
CA VAL A 210 -4.60 -12.78 -10.09
C VAL A 210 -4.39 -11.27 -10.18
N ILE A 211 -4.82 -10.66 -11.30
CA ILE A 211 -4.70 -9.24 -11.56
C ILE A 211 -6.11 -8.67 -11.66
N GLU A 212 -6.39 -7.63 -10.89
CA GLU A 212 -7.65 -6.91 -10.92
C GLU A 212 -7.39 -5.44 -11.25
N GLY A 213 -8.17 -4.86 -12.18
CA GLY A 213 -7.91 -3.50 -12.63
C GLY A 213 -9.14 -2.77 -13.16
N ASN A 214 -9.07 -1.45 -13.13
CA ASN A 214 -10.06 -0.55 -13.69
C ASN A 214 -9.35 0.59 -14.43
N TRP A 215 -10.11 1.37 -15.19
CA TRP A 215 -9.65 2.60 -15.81
C TRP A 215 -9.30 3.65 -14.75
N GLY A 216 -8.31 4.48 -15.06
CA GLY A 216 -7.87 5.59 -14.21
C GLY A 216 -7.01 5.17 -13.02
N LEU A 217 -7.08 5.92 -11.93
CA LEU A 217 -6.32 5.71 -10.68
C LEU A 217 -6.90 4.52 -9.89
N GLY A 218 -6.04 3.81 -9.17
CA GLY A 218 -6.37 2.56 -8.47
C GLY A 218 -7.26 2.68 -7.23
N GLU A 219 -7.58 3.90 -6.78
CA GLU A 219 -8.36 4.12 -5.55
C GLU A 219 -9.69 3.37 -5.53
N THR A 220 -10.41 3.36 -6.65
CA THR A 220 -11.73 2.69 -6.77
C THR A 220 -11.63 1.18 -6.67
N VAL A 221 -10.53 0.57 -7.13
CA VAL A 221 -10.28 -0.87 -7.00
C VAL A 221 -9.90 -1.23 -5.57
N VAL A 222 -8.95 -0.50 -4.99
CA VAL A 222 -8.45 -0.73 -3.61
C VAL A 222 -9.57 -0.55 -2.58
N SER A 223 -10.45 0.44 -2.77
CA SER A 223 -11.60 0.68 -1.88
C SER A 223 -12.80 -0.25 -2.12
N GLY A 224 -12.78 -1.08 -3.18
CA GLY A 224 -13.87 -1.97 -3.53
C GLY A 224 -15.14 -1.26 -4.04
N GLN A 225 -15.02 -0.05 -4.54
CA GLN A 225 -16.14 0.75 -5.06
C GLN A 225 -16.61 0.34 -6.46
N VAL A 226 -15.78 -0.38 -7.19
CA VAL A 226 -16.04 -0.83 -8.56
C VAL A 226 -15.88 -2.35 -8.68
N ASN A 227 -16.54 -2.94 -9.67
CA ASN A 227 -16.25 -4.29 -10.11
C ASN A 227 -15.12 -4.22 -11.16
N PRO A 228 -13.88 -4.62 -10.83
CA PRO A 228 -12.76 -4.54 -11.75
C PRO A 228 -12.80 -5.63 -12.81
N ASP A 229 -12.07 -5.46 -13.91
CA ASP A 229 -11.67 -6.57 -14.75
C ASP A 229 -10.77 -7.51 -13.95
N LYS A 230 -10.91 -8.81 -14.19
CA LYS A 230 -10.10 -9.85 -13.52
C LYS A 230 -9.39 -10.73 -14.54
N PHE A 231 -8.09 -10.88 -14.35
CA PHE A 231 -7.23 -11.73 -15.17
C PHE A 231 -6.50 -12.73 -14.27
N VAL A 232 -6.69 -14.02 -14.53
CA VAL A 232 -6.00 -15.09 -13.82
C VAL A 232 -4.95 -15.67 -14.75
N VAL A 233 -3.69 -15.48 -14.43
CA VAL A 233 -2.54 -15.93 -15.22
C VAL A 233 -1.90 -17.16 -14.58
N ASP A 234 -1.78 -18.23 -15.31
CA ASP A 234 -1.01 -19.39 -14.87
C ASP A 234 0.49 -19.11 -14.93
N LYS A 235 1.21 -19.31 -13.82
CA LYS A 235 2.64 -18.96 -13.71
C LYS A 235 3.55 -19.81 -14.63
N VAL A 236 3.07 -21.00 -15.05
CA VAL A 236 3.84 -21.96 -15.87
C VAL A 236 3.44 -21.86 -17.34
N THR A 237 2.15 -22.08 -17.65
CA THR A 237 1.66 -22.10 -19.04
C THR A 237 1.51 -20.71 -19.64
N LYS A 238 1.42 -19.66 -18.80
CA LYS A 238 1.15 -18.27 -19.19
C LYS A 238 -0.24 -18.04 -19.78
N GLU A 239 -1.13 -19.03 -19.69
CA GLU A 239 -2.52 -18.86 -20.11
C GLU A 239 -3.23 -17.81 -19.26
N ILE A 240 -4.05 -16.97 -19.90
CA ILE A 240 -4.85 -15.92 -19.27
C ILE A 240 -6.31 -16.30 -19.31
N GLN A 241 -6.93 -16.44 -18.15
CA GLN A 241 -8.38 -16.48 -18.01
C GLN A 241 -8.89 -15.09 -17.69
N ARG A 242 -9.92 -14.61 -18.41
CA ARG A 242 -10.44 -13.24 -18.32
C ARG A 242 -11.86 -13.23 -17.83
N THR A 243 -12.15 -12.28 -16.94
CA THR A 243 -13.52 -11.88 -16.60
C THR A 243 -13.59 -10.36 -16.77
N ILE A 244 -14.24 -9.92 -17.84
CA ILE A 244 -14.41 -8.49 -18.11
C ILE A 244 -15.70 -8.03 -17.47
N SER A 245 -15.58 -7.06 -16.58
CA SER A 245 -16.70 -6.46 -15.84
C SER A 245 -17.24 -5.24 -16.57
N GLN A 246 -18.51 -4.93 -16.35
CA GLN A 246 -19.05 -3.65 -16.74
C GLN A 246 -18.59 -2.58 -15.75
N LYS A 247 -17.72 -1.69 -16.21
CA LYS A 247 -17.09 -0.63 -15.43
C LYS A 247 -17.81 0.69 -15.61
N TRP A 248 -18.43 1.20 -14.55
CA TRP A 248 -19.27 2.41 -14.62
C TRP A 248 -18.50 3.69 -14.32
N THR A 249 -17.49 3.64 -13.48
CA THR A 249 -16.81 4.81 -12.94
C THR A 249 -15.30 4.65 -12.98
N GLU A 250 -14.60 5.69 -13.40
CA GLU A 250 -13.14 5.81 -13.32
C GLU A 250 -12.76 6.97 -12.40
N CYS A 251 -11.61 6.86 -11.73
CA CYS A 251 -11.03 7.91 -10.90
C CYS A 251 -9.88 8.55 -11.69
N ILE A 252 -9.99 9.84 -11.98
CA ILE A 252 -8.98 10.57 -12.76
C ILE A 252 -8.75 11.97 -12.20
N PHE A 253 -7.63 12.59 -12.55
CA PHE A 253 -7.45 14.01 -12.36
C PHE A 253 -8.21 14.79 -13.44
N ASP A 254 -9.07 15.70 -13.01
CA ASP A 254 -9.81 16.60 -13.88
C ASP A 254 -9.07 17.96 -13.92
N PRO A 255 -8.44 18.32 -15.06
CA PRO A 255 -7.68 19.58 -15.18
C PRO A 255 -8.57 20.82 -15.05
N GLU A 256 -9.85 20.74 -15.40
CA GLU A 256 -10.78 21.87 -15.32
C GLU A 256 -11.17 22.18 -13.89
N LYS A 257 -11.32 21.13 -13.06
CA LYS A 257 -11.60 21.25 -11.62
C LYS A 257 -10.34 21.37 -10.76
N GLY A 258 -9.16 21.02 -11.32
CA GLY A 258 -7.90 21.00 -10.59
C GLY A 258 -7.85 19.96 -9.47
N MET A 259 -8.66 18.90 -9.54
CA MET A 259 -8.74 17.87 -8.49
C MET A 259 -9.00 16.48 -9.05
N VAL A 260 -8.71 15.47 -8.25
CA VAL A 260 -9.10 14.09 -8.54
C VAL A 260 -10.60 13.93 -8.33
N CYS A 261 -11.28 13.34 -9.30
CA CYS A 261 -12.72 13.08 -9.23
C CYS A 261 -13.11 11.76 -9.89
N HIS A 262 -14.31 11.31 -9.56
CA HIS A 262 -14.92 10.13 -10.15
C HIS A 262 -15.80 10.57 -11.31
N LEU A 263 -15.55 10.00 -12.49
CA LEU A 263 -16.32 10.28 -13.71
C LEU A 263 -16.92 9.00 -14.26
N ASP A 264 -18.08 9.14 -14.91
CA ASP A 264 -18.72 8.03 -15.60
C ASP A 264 -17.88 7.61 -16.81
N ILE A 265 -17.68 6.31 -16.96
CA ILE A 265 -16.98 5.75 -18.12
C ILE A 265 -17.94 5.77 -19.31
N PRO A 266 -17.52 6.30 -20.49
CA PRO A 266 -18.30 6.24 -21.71
C PRO A 266 -18.75 4.81 -22.04
N HIS A 267 -19.99 4.66 -22.53
CA HIS A 267 -20.64 3.34 -22.71
C HIS A 267 -19.78 2.38 -23.56
N GLU A 268 -19.12 2.89 -24.58
CA GLU A 268 -18.23 2.13 -25.46
C GLU A 268 -16.98 1.55 -24.76
N ARG A 269 -16.61 2.08 -23.59
CA ARG A 269 -15.45 1.60 -22.79
C ARG A 269 -15.84 0.74 -21.59
N GLN A 270 -17.12 0.67 -21.24
CA GLN A 270 -17.56 0.01 -19.99
C GLN A 270 -17.25 -1.49 -19.99
N GLU A 271 -17.40 -2.16 -21.13
CA GLU A 271 -17.19 -3.62 -21.27
C GLU A 271 -15.90 -3.97 -22.04
N VAL A 272 -15.01 -2.99 -22.25
CA VAL A 272 -13.69 -3.21 -22.84
C VAL A 272 -12.67 -3.48 -21.75
N GLN A 273 -11.79 -4.46 -21.97
CA GLN A 273 -10.70 -4.73 -21.02
C GLN A 273 -9.81 -3.50 -20.81
N CYS A 274 -9.44 -3.22 -19.54
CA CYS A 274 -8.69 -2.00 -19.23
C CYS A 274 -7.18 -2.12 -19.49
N ILE A 275 -6.64 -3.32 -19.67
CA ILE A 275 -5.22 -3.59 -19.95
C ILE A 275 -5.07 -4.62 -21.05
N GLU A 276 -3.97 -4.54 -21.80
CA GLU A 276 -3.68 -5.42 -22.94
C GLU A 276 -2.97 -6.71 -22.51
N ASP A 277 -2.95 -7.72 -23.38
CA ASP A 277 -2.35 -9.04 -23.07
C ASP A 277 -0.85 -8.96 -22.78
N ASN A 278 -0.10 -8.12 -23.49
CA ASN A 278 1.30 -7.87 -23.22
C ASN A 278 1.54 -7.22 -21.85
N GLU A 279 0.64 -6.33 -21.42
CA GLU A 279 0.67 -5.70 -20.11
C GLU A 279 0.32 -6.71 -18.99
N ILE A 280 -0.68 -7.58 -19.23
CA ILE A 280 -1.04 -8.66 -18.31
C ILE A 280 0.17 -9.61 -18.08
N HIS A 281 0.84 -10.00 -19.15
CA HIS A 281 2.02 -10.86 -19.05
C HIS A 281 3.18 -10.17 -18.32
N GLU A 282 3.39 -8.88 -18.57
CA GLU A 282 4.46 -8.13 -17.91
C GLU A 282 4.16 -7.91 -16.43
N LEU A 283 2.91 -7.60 -16.06
CA LEU A 283 2.47 -7.55 -14.66
C LEU A 283 2.68 -8.90 -13.97
N ALA A 284 2.28 -10.01 -14.61
CA ALA A 284 2.51 -11.36 -14.06
C ALA A 284 4.01 -11.69 -13.92
N ARG A 285 4.86 -11.21 -14.82
CA ARG A 285 6.33 -11.32 -14.72
C ARG A 285 6.86 -10.57 -13.50
N TYR A 286 6.41 -9.33 -13.28
CA TYR A 286 6.78 -8.56 -12.10
C TYR A 286 6.25 -9.20 -10.81
N ALA A 287 5.01 -9.65 -10.79
CA ALA A 287 4.43 -10.35 -9.65
C ALA A 287 5.30 -11.55 -9.21
N LYS A 288 5.71 -12.38 -10.19
CA LYS A 288 6.59 -13.53 -9.93
C LYS A 288 7.96 -13.09 -9.38
N LYS A 289 8.59 -12.07 -9.99
CA LYS A 289 9.88 -11.53 -9.54
C LYS A 289 9.81 -10.99 -8.11
N ILE A 290 8.71 -10.32 -7.76
CA ILE A 290 8.47 -9.79 -6.42
C ILE A 290 8.27 -10.94 -5.41
N GLU A 291 7.45 -11.93 -5.74
CA GLU A 291 7.26 -13.13 -4.90
C GLU A 291 8.58 -13.86 -4.64
N GLU A 292 9.40 -14.06 -5.68
CA GLU A 292 10.73 -14.67 -5.56
C GLU A 292 11.66 -13.85 -4.66
N TYR A 293 11.64 -12.52 -4.78
CA TYR A 293 12.45 -11.62 -3.96
C TYR A 293 12.08 -11.66 -2.47
N TYR A 294 10.79 -11.66 -2.16
CA TYR A 294 10.30 -11.70 -0.77
C TYR A 294 10.24 -13.13 -0.20
N GLY A 295 10.23 -14.15 -1.05
CA GLY A 295 10.09 -15.56 -0.65
C GLY A 295 8.71 -15.93 -0.10
N SER A 296 7.70 -15.10 -0.32
CA SER A 296 6.32 -15.29 0.16
C SER A 296 5.32 -14.64 -0.78
N PRO A 297 4.05 -15.11 -0.81
CA PRO A 297 3.00 -14.49 -1.59
C PRO A 297 2.81 -13.01 -1.24
N GLN A 298 2.51 -12.21 -2.27
CA GLN A 298 2.40 -10.76 -2.17
C GLN A 298 1.07 -10.24 -2.70
N ASP A 299 0.60 -9.15 -2.10
CA ASP A 299 -0.46 -8.26 -2.55
C ASP A 299 0.21 -6.98 -3.07
N ILE A 300 -0.03 -6.62 -4.32
CA ILE A 300 0.75 -5.61 -5.05
C ILE A 300 -0.21 -4.62 -5.70
N GLU A 301 0.02 -3.32 -5.46
CA GLU A 301 -0.65 -2.25 -6.21
C GLU A 301 0.16 -1.89 -7.45
N TRP A 302 -0.50 -1.71 -8.58
CA TRP A 302 0.13 -1.39 -9.85
C TRP A 302 -0.61 -0.27 -10.59
N ALA A 303 0.10 0.40 -11.52
CA ALA A 303 -0.48 1.37 -12.44
C ALA A 303 0.22 1.34 -13.80
N ILE A 304 -0.55 1.68 -14.86
CA ILE A 304 -0.07 1.83 -16.24
C ILE A 304 -0.23 3.30 -16.66
N GLU A 305 0.90 3.98 -16.88
CA GLU A 305 0.95 5.41 -17.23
C GLU A 305 0.45 5.63 -18.66
N LYS A 306 -0.39 6.66 -18.86
CA LYS A 306 -1.03 6.99 -20.15
C LYS A 306 -0.05 7.30 -21.27
N HIS A 307 1.00 8.03 -20.98
CA HIS A 307 1.83 8.71 -22.00
C HIS A 307 3.19 8.06 -22.22
N LYS A 308 3.44 6.91 -21.60
CA LYS A 308 4.66 6.14 -21.85
C LYS A 308 4.41 4.90 -22.71
N PRO A 309 5.36 4.54 -23.57
CA PRO A 309 5.27 3.31 -24.34
C PRO A 309 5.51 2.08 -23.46
N PHE A 310 4.85 0.97 -23.81
CA PHE A 310 5.16 -0.35 -23.24
C PHE A 310 6.61 -0.76 -23.54
N PRO A 311 7.34 -1.37 -22.60
CA PRO A 311 6.94 -1.75 -21.23
C PRO A 311 7.26 -0.69 -20.16
N LEU A 312 7.70 0.51 -20.54
CA LEU A 312 8.15 1.58 -19.63
C LEU A 312 6.98 2.28 -18.91
N ASN A 313 5.74 1.96 -19.30
CA ASN A 313 4.52 2.52 -18.74
C ASN A 313 4.02 1.80 -17.46
N ILE A 314 4.63 0.67 -17.07
CA ILE A 314 4.16 -0.15 -15.95
C ILE A 314 4.93 0.19 -14.68
N PHE A 315 4.21 0.45 -13.59
CA PHE A 315 4.77 0.79 -12.28
C PHE A 315 4.12 -0.01 -11.16
N MET A 316 4.93 -0.41 -10.17
CA MET A 316 4.45 -0.94 -8.88
C MET A 316 4.41 0.21 -7.87
N LEU A 317 3.29 0.32 -7.18
CA LEU A 317 3.00 1.42 -6.26
C LEU A 317 3.12 1.01 -4.79
N GLN A 318 2.96 -0.27 -4.50
CA GLN A 318 3.08 -0.88 -3.18
C GLN A 318 3.21 -2.40 -3.31
N SER A 319 3.91 -3.04 -2.37
CA SER A 319 3.86 -4.49 -2.17
C SER A 319 3.82 -4.80 -0.69
N ARG A 320 2.98 -5.76 -0.30
CA ARG A 320 2.91 -6.26 1.08
C ARG A 320 2.71 -7.78 1.08
N PRO A 321 3.18 -8.48 2.13
CA PRO A 321 2.90 -9.90 2.27
C PRO A 321 1.40 -10.19 2.28
N GLU A 322 0.98 -11.20 1.53
CA GLU A 322 -0.37 -11.73 1.65
C GLU A 322 -0.52 -12.43 3.00
N THR A 323 -1.59 -12.13 3.76
CA THR A 323 -1.72 -12.56 5.15
C THR A 323 -2.85 -13.56 5.40
N VAL A 324 -3.75 -13.79 4.45
CA VAL A 324 -4.91 -14.67 4.63
C VAL A 324 -4.50 -16.12 4.48
N TRP A 325 -3.85 -16.47 3.37
CA TRP A 325 -3.45 -17.85 3.06
C TRP A 325 -2.07 -18.21 3.59
N SER A 326 -1.15 -17.23 3.63
CA SER A 326 0.21 -17.46 4.14
C SER A 326 0.24 -17.82 5.63
N GLN A 327 -0.75 -17.40 6.42
CA GLN A 327 -0.88 -17.73 7.84
C GLN A 327 -1.65 -19.03 8.11
N GLN A 328 -2.36 -19.57 7.12
CA GLN A 328 -2.99 -20.88 7.28
C GLN A 328 -1.92 -21.97 7.34
N LYS A 329 -1.89 -22.71 8.46
CA LYS A 329 -1.06 -23.91 8.55
C LYS A 329 -1.46 -24.82 7.39
N LYS A 330 -0.56 -25.03 6.44
CA LYS A 330 -0.74 -26.07 5.42
C LYS A 330 -0.80 -27.39 6.17
N GLU A 331 -2.01 -27.92 6.41
CA GLU A 331 -2.12 -29.31 6.80
C GLU A 331 -1.56 -30.11 5.63
N PRO A 332 -0.58 -31.00 5.87
CA PRO A 332 -0.07 -31.82 4.78
C PRO A 332 -1.25 -32.62 4.19
N ILE A 333 -1.46 -32.46 2.89
CA ILE A 333 -2.51 -33.15 2.11
C ILE A 333 -2.42 -34.67 2.27
N LEU A 334 -1.25 -35.18 2.57
CA LEU A 334 -1.01 -36.51 3.09
C LEU A 334 -0.89 -36.41 4.62
N GLY A 335 -1.92 -36.91 5.34
CA GLY A 335 -1.82 -37.09 6.79
C GLY A 335 -0.50 -37.74 7.15
N LYS A 336 -0.11 -37.75 8.45
CA LYS A 336 1.19 -38.20 9.01
C LYS A 336 1.70 -39.59 8.53
N LYS A 337 1.02 -40.26 7.59
CA LYS A 337 1.43 -41.51 6.95
C LYS A 337 2.25 -41.22 5.69
N SER A 338 3.44 -41.76 5.63
CA SER A 338 4.26 -41.69 4.41
C SER A 338 3.53 -42.36 3.23
N ALA A 339 3.92 -42.01 2.00
CA ALA A 339 3.39 -42.71 0.81
C ALA A 339 3.59 -44.23 0.91
N TYR A 340 4.65 -44.69 1.59
CA TYR A 340 4.92 -46.09 1.90
C TYR A 340 3.89 -46.68 2.87
N ASP A 341 3.53 -45.95 3.94
CA ASP A 341 2.53 -46.41 4.92
C ASP A 341 1.13 -46.55 4.29
N LEU A 342 0.76 -45.64 3.38
CA LEU A 342 -0.49 -45.71 2.63
C LEU A 342 -0.53 -46.88 1.62
N LEU A 343 0.61 -47.19 0.99
CA LEU A 343 0.75 -48.35 0.13
C LEU A 343 0.69 -49.64 0.94
N MET A 344 1.34 -49.69 2.11
CA MET A 344 1.29 -50.85 3.00
C MET A 344 -0.10 -51.09 3.58
N ASP A 345 -0.82 -50.06 4.01
CA ASP A 345 -2.22 -50.16 4.46
C ASP A 345 -3.14 -50.66 3.35
N LYS A 346 -2.98 -50.22 2.10
CA LYS A 346 -3.73 -50.75 0.94
C LYS A 346 -3.36 -52.18 0.61
N ALA A 347 -2.10 -52.57 0.73
CA ALA A 347 -1.67 -53.95 0.52
C ALA A 347 -2.23 -54.91 1.58
N LEU A 348 -2.18 -54.48 2.88
CA LEU A 348 -2.72 -55.24 3.99
C LEU A 348 -4.26 -55.38 3.93
N GLN A 349 -5.00 -54.40 3.45
CA GLN A 349 -6.45 -54.48 3.23
C GLN A 349 -6.84 -55.49 2.12
N ARG A 350 -5.93 -55.77 1.19
CA ARG A 350 -6.16 -56.76 0.14
C ARG A 350 -5.84 -58.21 0.55
N ILE A 351 -5.12 -58.39 1.63
CA ILE A 351 -4.82 -59.72 2.20
C ILE A 351 -5.84 -60.03 3.31
N LYS A 352 -7.13 -60.12 2.97
CA LYS A 352 -8.08 -60.83 3.85
C LYS A 352 -7.88 -62.32 3.64
N ILE A 353 -7.25 -62.98 4.59
CA ILE A 353 -7.20 -64.43 4.70
C ILE A 353 -8.62 -64.90 5.05
N PRO A 354 -9.27 -65.79 4.26
CA PRO A 354 -10.54 -66.35 4.68
C PRO A 354 -10.32 -67.29 5.84
N SER A 355 -11.09 -67.09 6.90
CA SER A 355 -11.20 -68.03 8.02
C SER A 355 -12.00 -69.24 7.68
#